data_17893d702ada01b60c67925369538c98
#
_entry.id   17893d702ada01b60c67925369538c98
#
_cell.length_a   1.000
_cell.length_b   1.000
_cell.length_c   1.000
_cell.angle_alpha   90.00
_cell.angle_beta   90.00
_cell.angle_gamma   90.00
#
_symmetry.space_group_name_H-M   'P 1'
#
loop_
_entity.id
_entity.type
_entity.pdbx_description
1 polymer ?
#
loop_
_entity_poly.entity_id
_entity_poly.type
_entity_poly.pdbx_seq_one_letter_code
_entity_poly.pdbx_strand_id
1 'polypeptide(L)'
;MGESFQLPLFPLTTVLLPGMNLPLHIFEARYRQLIGDLLKLPEADRKFGVVAIKAGWEVGSDNLPVLHQVGTIAKVRRIKHLPDGKFDISTAGADRFEIKEVSSQYAPYLVAKVELLDPVASVAGANLITAAGEAYANYLKIIGESTVSVYAQLPSEAPALANLLIATLTGNTLEQQRLLEMNSAE
;
A
#
# COMPACT_ATOMS: atom_id res chain seq x y z
N MET A 1 -0.90 -6.48 22.81
CA MET A 1 -0.02 -7.18 21.86
C MET A 1 -0.91 -7.74 20.78
N GLY A 2 -0.75 -7.27 19.55
CA GLY A 2 -1.51 -7.74 18.40
C GLY A 2 -1.18 -9.21 18.09
N GLU A 3 -2.14 -9.95 17.56
CA GLU A 3 -1.93 -11.32 17.11
C GLU A 3 -1.05 -11.30 15.84
N SER A 4 0.07 -12.02 15.86
CA SER A 4 0.96 -12.09 14.71
C SER A 4 0.50 -13.20 13.75
N PHE A 5 0.62 -12.96 12.44
CA PHE A 5 0.24 -13.92 11.41
C PHE A 5 1.22 -13.92 10.24
N GLN A 6 1.15 -14.95 9.40
CA GLN A 6 1.97 -15.07 8.19
C GLN A 6 1.33 -14.29 7.04
N LEU A 7 2.13 -13.50 6.33
CA LEU A 7 1.69 -12.69 5.20
C LEU A 7 2.70 -12.81 4.04
N PRO A 8 2.27 -13.23 2.84
CA PRO A 8 3.10 -13.12 1.65
C PRO A 8 3.50 -11.68 1.40
N LEU A 9 4.75 -11.42 1.01
CA LEU A 9 5.24 -10.07 0.74
C LEU A 9 5.46 -9.83 -0.75
N PHE A 10 5.19 -8.61 -1.15
CA PHE A 10 5.49 -8.04 -2.46
C PHE A 10 6.34 -6.78 -2.27
N PRO A 11 7.67 -6.91 -2.26
CA PRO A 11 8.58 -5.76 -2.19
C PRO A 11 8.48 -4.90 -3.45
N LEU A 12 8.39 -3.59 -3.26
CA LEU A 12 8.33 -2.60 -4.34
C LEU A 12 9.24 -1.40 -4.04
N THR A 13 9.59 -0.65 -5.06
CA THR A 13 10.28 0.64 -4.91
C THR A 13 9.32 1.80 -4.60
N THR A 14 8.03 1.51 -4.48
CA THR A 14 6.98 2.47 -4.13
C THR A 14 6.29 2.10 -2.82
N VAL A 15 5.61 3.05 -2.21
CA VAL A 15 4.81 2.88 -1.00
C VAL A 15 3.34 2.76 -1.35
N LEU A 16 2.67 1.75 -0.80
CA LEU A 16 1.21 1.67 -0.82
C LEU A 16 0.65 2.30 0.46
N LEU A 17 -0.16 3.33 0.32
CA LEU A 17 -0.84 3.95 1.45
C LEU A 17 -2.24 3.33 1.65
N PRO A 18 -2.74 3.25 2.89
CA PRO A 18 -4.11 2.82 3.16
C PRO A 18 -5.14 3.61 2.33
N GLY A 19 -6.12 2.92 1.76
CA GLY A 19 -7.15 3.51 0.91
C GLY A 19 -6.74 3.73 -0.55
N MET A 20 -5.46 3.65 -0.89
CA MET A 20 -4.98 3.89 -2.26
C MET A 20 -5.06 2.62 -3.11
N ASN A 21 -5.31 2.81 -4.40
CA ASN A 21 -5.29 1.73 -5.38
C ASN A 21 -3.88 1.52 -5.92
N LEU A 22 -3.52 0.25 -6.11
CA LEU A 22 -2.24 -0.14 -6.72
C LEU A 22 -2.52 -1.17 -7.82
N PRO A 23 -2.48 -0.77 -9.11
CA PRO A 23 -2.47 -1.71 -10.22
C PRO A 23 -1.09 -2.34 -10.36
N LEU A 24 -1.02 -3.65 -10.59
CA LEU A 24 0.22 -4.38 -10.78
C LEU A 24 0.15 -5.29 -12.00
N HIS A 25 1.23 -5.30 -12.78
CA HIS A 25 1.46 -6.26 -13.86
C HIS A 25 2.40 -7.36 -13.35
N ILE A 26 1.88 -8.58 -13.22
CA ILE A 26 2.58 -9.71 -12.61
C ILE A 26 3.19 -10.59 -13.70
N PHE A 27 4.49 -10.52 -13.88
CA PHE A 27 5.23 -11.27 -14.90
C PHE A 27 6.29 -12.22 -14.32
N GLU A 28 6.88 -11.89 -13.17
CA GLU A 28 7.89 -12.73 -12.52
C GLU A 28 7.30 -14.04 -12.01
N ALA A 29 8.04 -15.15 -12.19
CA ALA A 29 7.60 -16.50 -11.82
C ALA A 29 7.19 -16.60 -10.35
N ARG A 30 7.97 -16.00 -9.44
CA ARG A 30 7.69 -15.99 -7.99
C ARG A 30 6.35 -15.33 -7.67
N TYR A 31 6.05 -14.21 -8.29
CA TYR A 31 4.79 -13.49 -8.04
C TYR A 31 3.60 -14.08 -8.80
N ARG A 32 3.82 -14.71 -9.95
CA ARG A 32 2.79 -15.54 -10.60
C ARG A 32 2.38 -16.70 -9.70
N GLN A 33 3.35 -17.33 -9.01
CA GLN A 33 3.05 -18.35 -8.00
C GLN A 33 2.25 -17.77 -6.83
N LEU A 34 2.63 -16.59 -6.32
CA LEU A 34 1.88 -15.91 -5.26
C LEU A 34 0.42 -15.70 -5.65
N ILE A 35 0.16 -15.15 -6.85
CA ILE A 35 -1.21 -14.95 -7.31
C ILE A 35 -1.94 -16.30 -7.48
N GLY A 36 -1.27 -17.32 -8.01
CA GLY A 36 -1.81 -18.67 -8.10
C GLY A 36 -2.22 -19.25 -6.73
N ASP A 37 -1.43 -18.99 -5.69
CA ASP A 37 -1.75 -19.44 -4.32
C ASP A 37 -2.92 -18.62 -3.73
N LEU A 38 -2.97 -17.32 -3.95
CA LEU A 38 -4.09 -16.49 -3.54
C LEU A 38 -5.41 -16.88 -4.23
N LEU A 39 -5.37 -17.32 -5.48
CA LEU A 39 -6.56 -17.77 -6.21
C LEU A 39 -7.22 -19.02 -5.60
N LYS A 40 -6.48 -19.82 -4.82
CA LYS A 40 -7.00 -20.97 -4.08
C LYS A 40 -7.80 -20.56 -2.83
N LEU A 41 -7.68 -19.30 -2.40
CA LEU A 41 -8.37 -18.74 -1.25
C LEU A 41 -9.69 -18.06 -1.64
N PRO A 42 -10.64 -17.95 -0.70
CA PRO A 42 -11.82 -17.10 -0.88
C PRO A 42 -11.41 -15.65 -1.22
N GLU A 43 -12.23 -14.94 -1.97
CA GLU A 43 -11.91 -13.57 -2.42
C GLU A 43 -11.60 -12.62 -1.25
N ALA A 44 -12.32 -12.75 -0.14
CA ALA A 44 -12.13 -11.92 1.06
C ALA A 44 -10.73 -12.10 1.69
N ASP A 45 -10.10 -13.27 1.48
CA ASP A 45 -8.80 -13.62 2.07
C ASP A 45 -7.62 -13.35 1.13
N ARG A 46 -7.89 -12.92 -0.12
CA ARG A 46 -6.84 -12.63 -1.11
C ARG A 46 -6.15 -11.32 -0.79
N LYS A 47 -5.07 -11.43 -0.04
CA LYS A 47 -4.26 -10.29 0.39
C LYS A 47 -2.78 -10.66 0.46
N PHE A 48 -1.92 -9.65 0.32
CA PHE A 48 -0.47 -9.74 0.53
C PHE A 48 0.05 -8.40 1.08
N GLY A 49 1.25 -8.40 1.62
CA GLY A 49 1.88 -7.19 2.14
C GLY A 49 2.69 -6.50 1.06
N VAL A 50 2.40 -5.24 0.78
CA VAL A 50 3.28 -4.37 0.01
C VAL A 50 4.22 -3.67 0.98
N VAL A 51 5.52 -3.74 0.70
CA VAL A 51 6.56 -3.14 1.53
C VAL A 51 7.61 -2.47 0.66
N ALA A 52 8.04 -1.28 1.04
CA ALA A 52 9.04 -0.55 0.28
C ALA A 52 10.45 -1.14 0.49
N ILE A 53 11.20 -1.20 -0.60
CA ILE A 53 12.61 -1.62 -0.60
C ILE A 53 13.46 -0.45 -0.13
N LYS A 54 14.24 -0.67 0.93
CA LYS A 54 15.21 0.30 1.47
C LYS A 54 16.55 0.24 0.74
N ALA A 55 17.00 -0.99 0.41
CA ALA A 55 18.20 -1.23 -0.38
C ALA A 55 18.08 -2.58 -1.11
N GLY A 56 18.63 -2.66 -2.31
CA GLY A 56 18.54 -3.84 -3.18
C GLY A 56 17.68 -3.56 -4.42
N TRP A 57 17.24 -4.61 -5.10
CA TRP A 57 16.51 -4.53 -6.36
C TRP A 57 15.13 -5.17 -6.27
N GLU A 58 14.20 -4.61 -7.00
CA GLU A 58 12.81 -5.11 -7.08
C GLU A 58 12.71 -6.39 -7.93
N VAL A 59 13.51 -6.48 -8.99
CA VAL A 59 13.45 -7.53 -10.01
C VAL A 59 14.78 -8.24 -10.15
N GLY A 60 14.74 -9.58 -10.24
CA GLY A 60 15.87 -10.40 -10.73
C GLY A 60 17.07 -10.52 -9.80
N SER A 61 16.93 -10.21 -8.51
CA SER A 61 18.02 -10.32 -7.54
C SER A 61 17.97 -11.67 -6.78
N ASP A 62 19.10 -12.36 -6.73
CA ASP A 62 19.29 -13.54 -5.89
C ASP A 62 19.49 -13.17 -4.40
N ASN A 63 19.77 -11.90 -4.12
CA ASN A 63 19.92 -11.39 -2.77
C ASN A 63 18.57 -10.84 -2.25
N LEU A 64 18.28 -11.14 -0.98
CA LEU A 64 17.11 -10.59 -0.31
C LEU A 64 17.23 -9.06 -0.22
N PRO A 65 16.23 -8.29 -0.68
CA PRO A 65 16.26 -6.85 -0.53
C PRO A 65 16.15 -6.47 0.95
N VAL A 66 16.77 -5.37 1.32
CA VAL A 66 16.55 -4.76 2.64
C VAL A 66 15.22 -4.02 2.58
N LEU A 67 14.28 -4.44 3.41
CA LEU A 67 12.92 -3.91 3.44
C LEU A 67 12.76 -2.87 4.55
N HIS A 68 11.82 -1.94 4.37
CA HIS A 68 11.29 -1.16 5.48
C HIS A 68 10.51 -2.07 6.43
N GLN A 69 10.38 -1.68 7.69
CA GLN A 69 9.68 -2.52 8.68
C GLN A 69 8.17 -2.38 8.59
N VAL A 70 7.68 -1.22 8.15
CA VAL A 70 6.25 -0.97 8.01
C VAL A 70 5.84 -1.06 6.55
N GLY A 71 4.77 -1.80 6.31
CA GLY A 71 4.12 -1.93 5.02
C GLY A 71 2.61 -1.84 5.12
N THR A 72 1.93 -2.01 3.99
CA THR A 72 0.47 -1.96 3.89
C THR A 72 -0.06 -3.25 3.28
N ILE A 73 -1.13 -3.80 3.86
CA ILE A 73 -1.86 -4.92 3.29
C ILE A 73 -2.53 -4.47 2.00
N ALA A 74 -2.20 -5.13 0.90
CA ALA A 74 -2.89 -5.00 -0.38
C ALA A 74 -4.00 -6.05 -0.47
N LYS A 75 -5.26 -5.63 -0.43
CA LYS A 75 -6.43 -6.48 -0.70
C LYS A 75 -6.65 -6.55 -2.21
N VAL A 76 -6.66 -7.76 -2.76
CA VAL A 76 -6.89 -7.96 -4.19
C VAL A 76 -8.36 -7.70 -4.51
N ARG A 77 -8.60 -6.80 -5.49
CA ARG A 77 -9.94 -6.42 -5.95
C ARG A 77 -10.32 -7.08 -7.24
N ARG A 78 -9.35 -7.22 -8.15
CA ARG A 78 -9.56 -7.80 -9.46
C ARG A 78 -8.31 -8.52 -9.93
N ILE A 79 -8.49 -9.67 -10.56
CA ILE A 79 -7.42 -10.42 -11.22
C ILE A 79 -7.87 -10.65 -12.66
N LYS A 80 -7.03 -10.26 -13.62
CA LYS A 80 -7.19 -10.56 -15.04
C LYS A 80 -6.06 -11.48 -15.46
N HIS A 81 -6.40 -12.66 -15.93
CA HIS A 81 -5.45 -13.58 -16.54
C HIS A 81 -5.03 -13.09 -17.92
N LEU A 82 -3.76 -13.20 -18.22
CA LEU A 82 -3.20 -12.91 -19.54
C LEU A 82 -2.76 -14.21 -20.23
N PRO A 83 -2.68 -14.22 -21.58
CA PRO A 83 -2.44 -15.46 -22.35
C PRO A 83 -1.14 -16.18 -22.01
N ASP A 84 -0.10 -15.47 -21.61
CA ASP A 84 1.24 -16.00 -21.31
C ASP A 84 1.45 -16.37 -19.82
N GLY A 85 0.36 -16.56 -19.09
CA GLY A 85 0.36 -16.92 -17.68
C GLY A 85 0.77 -15.77 -16.75
N LYS A 86 0.75 -14.55 -17.23
CA LYS A 86 0.87 -13.33 -16.45
C LYS A 86 -0.49 -12.89 -15.92
N PHE A 87 -0.46 -11.89 -15.04
CA PHE A 87 -1.70 -11.32 -14.50
C PHE A 87 -1.62 -9.79 -14.48
N ASP A 88 -2.74 -9.14 -14.77
CA ASP A 88 -2.99 -7.77 -14.36
C ASP A 88 -3.90 -7.81 -13.15
N ILE A 89 -3.47 -7.20 -12.05
CA ILE A 89 -4.26 -7.16 -10.83
C ILE A 89 -4.51 -5.72 -10.40
N SER A 90 -5.64 -5.51 -9.75
CA SER A 90 -5.96 -4.27 -9.05
C SER A 90 -6.08 -4.57 -7.57
N THR A 91 -5.38 -3.79 -6.75
CA THR A 91 -5.39 -3.94 -5.30
C THR A 91 -5.77 -2.63 -4.63
N ALA A 92 -6.19 -2.70 -3.39
CA ALA A 92 -6.42 -1.53 -2.54
C ALA A 92 -5.66 -1.70 -1.23
N GLY A 93 -4.97 -0.64 -0.81
CA GLY A 93 -4.32 -0.55 0.48
C GLY A 93 -5.35 -0.63 1.62
N ALA A 94 -5.05 -1.46 2.61
CA ALA A 94 -5.87 -1.62 3.81
C ALA A 94 -5.05 -1.27 5.06
N ASP A 95 -4.99 -2.18 6.02
CA ASP A 95 -4.32 -1.95 7.29
C ASP A 95 -2.79 -1.90 7.13
N ARG A 96 -2.12 -1.12 7.95
CA ARG A 96 -0.67 -1.11 8.09
C ARG A 96 -0.22 -2.30 8.92
N PHE A 97 0.96 -2.80 8.62
CA PHE A 97 1.58 -3.88 9.41
C PHE A 97 3.05 -3.58 9.68
N GLU A 98 3.56 -4.17 10.73
CA GLU A 98 4.97 -4.20 11.06
C GLU A 98 5.54 -5.60 10.84
N ILE A 99 6.68 -5.70 10.15
CA ILE A 99 7.42 -6.94 9.95
C ILE A 99 8.19 -7.30 11.22
N LYS A 100 7.97 -8.52 11.72
CA LYS A 100 8.73 -9.07 12.85
C LYS A 100 9.83 -10.02 12.36
N GLU A 101 9.55 -10.80 11.33
CA GLU A 101 10.49 -11.77 10.77
C GLU A 101 10.19 -11.99 9.29
N VAL A 102 11.21 -12.17 8.46
CA VAL A 102 11.07 -12.47 7.04
C VAL A 102 11.71 -13.82 6.73
N SER A 103 11.03 -14.63 5.94
CA SER A 103 11.52 -15.93 5.47
C SER A 103 11.33 -16.08 3.96
N SER A 104 12.31 -16.73 3.31
CA SER A 104 12.24 -17.16 1.91
C SER A 104 12.12 -18.69 1.76
N GLN A 105 11.95 -19.41 2.87
CA GLN A 105 12.01 -20.88 2.88
C GLN A 105 10.69 -21.56 2.52
N TYR A 106 9.55 -20.84 2.63
CA TYR A 106 8.23 -21.44 2.49
C TYR A 106 7.66 -21.37 1.07
N ALA A 107 8.16 -20.46 0.26
CA ALA A 107 7.65 -20.20 -1.09
C ALA A 107 8.74 -19.54 -1.94
N PRO A 108 8.59 -19.50 -3.28
CA PRO A 108 9.52 -18.74 -4.14
C PRO A 108 9.42 -17.21 -3.96
N TYR A 109 8.47 -16.74 -3.18
CA TYR A 109 8.30 -15.34 -2.76
C TYR A 109 8.54 -15.21 -1.25
N LEU A 110 8.76 -14.00 -0.78
CA LEU A 110 8.97 -13.74 0.65
C LEU A 110 7.66 -13.91 1.44
N VAL A 111 7.79 -14.47 2.62
CA VAL A 111 6.70 -14.56 3.60
C VAL A 111 7.21 -13.94 4.90
N ALA A 112 6.42 -13.06 5.51
CA ALA A 112 6.77 -12.46 6.77
C ALA A 112 5.80 -12.84 7.88
N LYS A 113 6.31 -12.93 9.10
CA LYS A 113 5.52 -12.84 10.31
C LYS A 113 5.30 -11.36 10.61
N VAL A 114 4.05 -10.94 10.65
CA VAL A 114 3.66 -9.54 10.79
C VAL A 114 2.69 -9.33 11.93
N GLU A 115 2.63 -8.12 12.45
CA GLU A 115 1.59 -7.65 13.38
C GLU A 115 0.91 -6.44 12.76
N LEU A 116 -0.41 -6.34 12.89
CA LEU A 116 -1.14 -5.14 12.48
C LEU A 116 -0.77 -3.98 13.38
N LEU A 117 -0.57 -2.82 12.76
CA LEU A 117 -0.45 -1.57 13.50
C LEU A 117 -1.85 -1.02 13.80
N ASP A 118 -1.97 -0.35 14.93
CA ASP A 118 -3.19 0.35 15.27
C ASP A 118 -3.56 1.37 14.17
N PRO A 119 -4.85 1.59 13.95
CA PRO A 119 -5.30 2.67 13.08
C PRO A 119 -4.63 3.99 13.47
N VAL A 120 -4.29 4.80 12.46
CA VAL A 120 -3.69 6.11 12.72
C VAL A 120 -4.67 6.93 13.56
N ALA A 121 -4.25 7.33 14.74
CA ALA A 121 -5.04 8.21 15.58
C ALA A 121 -5.17 9.58 14.90
N SER A 122 -6.35 10.18 15.01
CA SER A 122 -6.56 11.54 14.56
C SER A 122 -7.29 12.31 15.64
N VAL A 123 -6.68 13.39 16.09
CA VAL A 123 -7.30 14.41 16.93
C VAL A 123 -7.56 15.68 16.10
N ALA A 124 -7.35 15.60 14.77
CA ALA A 124 -7.58 16.72 13.87
C ALA A 124 -9.05 17.18 13.95
N GLY A 125 -9.25 18.42 14.35
CA GLY A 125 -10.59 19.03 14.39
C GLY A 125 -11.17 19.18 12.99
N ALA A 126 -12.49 19.21 12.88
CA ALA A 126 -13.20 19.37 11.60
C ALA A 126 -12.71 20.59 10.78
N ASN A 127 -12.31 21.65 11.47
CA ASN A 127 -11.78 22.87 10.82
C ASN A 127 -10.46 22.59 10.07
N LEU A 128 -9.57 21.75 10.63
CA LEU A 128 -8.31 21.40 9.98
C LEU A 128 -8.55 20.51 8.75
N ILE A 129 -9.44 19.54 8.85
CA ILE A 129 -9.83 18.67 7.73
C ILE A 129 -10.39 19.51 6.58
N THR A 130 -11.29 20.44 6.89
CA THR A 130 -11.89 21.36 5.90
C THR A 130 -10.82 22.24 5.26
N ALA A 131 -9.96 22.86 6.05
CA ALA A 131 -8.91 23.75 5.54
C ALA A 131 -7.90 22.98 4.66
N ALA A 132 -7.52 21.77 5.02
CA ALA A 132 -6.64 20.91 4.22
C ALA A 132 -7.30 20.52 2.88
N GLY A 133 -8.58 20.17 2.90
CA GLY A 133 -9.36 19.88 1.69
C GLY A 133 -9.47 21.09 0.76
N GLU A 134 -9.75 22.26 1.30
CA GLU A 134 -9.81 23.52 0.53
C GLU A 134 -8.46 23.89 -0.08
N ALA A 135 -7.37 23.76 0.69
CA ALA A 135 -6.02 24.02 0.20
C ALA A 135 -5.65 23.07 -0.94
N TYR A 136 -5.97 21.77 -0.81
CA TYR A 136 -5.74 20.79 -1.86
C TYR A 136 -6.55 21.10 -3.14
N ALA A 137 -7.81 21.44 -3.00
CA ALA A 137 -8.64 21.80 -4.15
C ALA A 137 -8.16 23.08 -4.84
N ASN A 138 -7.65 24.07 -4.08
CA ASN A 138 -7.02 25.25 -4.66
C ASN A 138 -5.72 24.91 -5.40
N TYR A 139 -4.90 23.99 -4.87
CA TYR A 139 -3.73 23.47 -5.55
C TYR A 139 -4.10 22.83 -6.90
N LEU A 140 -5.12 21.95 -6.94
CA LEU A 140 -5.59 21.31 -8.18
C LEU A 140 -6.05 22.34 -9.23
N LYS A 141 -6.70 23.42 -8.81
CA LYS A 141 -7.07 24.54 -9.72
C LYS A 141 -5.84 25.17 -10.37
N ILE A 142 -4.78 25.40 -9.57
CA ILE A 142 -3.56 26.06 -10.05
C ILE A 142 -2.85 25.19 -11.10
N ILE A 143 -2.84 23.86 -10.92
CA ILE A 143 -2.21 22.93 -11.89
C ILE A 143 -3.12 22.57 -13.07
N GLY A 144 -4.33 23.15 -13.17
CA GLY A 144 -5.24 22.97 -14.30
C GLY A 144 -6.11 21.70 -14.24
N GLU A 145 -6.17 21.04 -13.09
CA GLU A 145 -7.05 19.88 -12.89
C GLU A 145 -8.48 20.34 -12.63
N SER A 146 -9.46 19.58 -13.16
CA SER A 146 -10.87 19.91 -13.00
C SER A 146 -11.35 19.68 -11.57
N THR A 147 -11.76 20.74 -10.89
CA THR A 147 -12.06 20.71 -9.45
C THR A 147 -13.52 20.38 -9.10
N VAL A 148 -14.44 20.45 -10.08
CA VAL A 148 -15.88 20.30 -9.81
C VAL A 148 -16.25 18.93 -9.22
N SER A 149 -15.50 17.87 -9.57
CA SER A 149 -15.69 16.51 -9.05
C SER A 149 -14.88 16.21 -7.78
N VAL A 150 -13.85 16.99 -7.48
CA VAL A 150 -12.86 16.67 -6.45
C VAL A 150 -13.41 16.93 -5.05
N TYR A 151 -14.07 18.06 -4.83
CA TYR A 151 -14.64 18.40 -3.52
C TYR A 151 -15.67 17.38 -3.02
N ALA A 152 -16.47 16.81 -3.93
CA ALA A 152 -17.47 15.81 -3.59
C ALA A 152 -16.88 14.42 -3.28
N GLN A 153 -15.59 14.22 -3.57
CA GLN A 153 -14.90 12.93 -3.42
C GLN A 153 -13.78 12.95 -2.38
N LEU A 154 -13.49 14.10 -1.76
CA LEU A 154 -12.49 14.16 -0.70
C LEU A 154 -12.96 13.36 0.53
N PRO A 155 -12.07 12.54 1.11
CA PRO A 155 -12.39 11.86 2.35
C PRO A 155 -12.71 12.84 3.48
N SER A 156 -13.75 12.55 4.25
CA SER A 156 -14.13 13.30 5.46
C SER A 156 -13.31 12.91 6.69
N GLU A 157 -12.67 11.74 6.64
CA GLU A 157 -11.85 11.23 7.73
C GLU A 157 -10.40 11.69 7.56
N ALA A 158 -9.81 12.24 8.64
CA ALA A 158 -8.46 12.80 8.59
C ALA A 158 -7.40 11.81 8.11
N PRO A 159 -7.33 10.54 8.55
CA PRO A 159 -6.34 9.59 8.04
C PRO A 159 -6.48 9.32 6.54
N ALA A 160 -7.71 9.22 6.05
CA ALA A 160 -7.96 8.97 4.64
C ALA A 160 -7.59 10.19 3.78
N LEU A 161 -7.90 11.40 4.24
CA LEU A 161 -7.50 12.63 3.58
C LEU A 161 -5.97 12.78 3.58
N ALA A 162 -5.31 12.54 4.72
CA ALA A 162 -3.85 12.57 4.82
C ALA A 162 -3.19 11.60 3.82
N ASN A 163 -3.65 10.36 3.74
CA ASN A 163 -3.14 9.38 2.78
C ASN A 163 -3.31 9.84 1.33
N LEU A 164 -4.45 10.44 0.98
CA LEU A 164 -4.68 11.01 -0.34
C LEU A 164 -3.69 12.14 -0.64
N LEU A 165 -3.51 13.08 0.30
CA LEU A 165 -2.57 14.19 0.15
C LEU A 165 -1.13 13.70 -0.01
N ILE A 166 -0.71 12.75 0.81
CA ILE A 166 0.61 12.12 0.74
C ILE A 166 0.81 11.48 -0.63
N ALA A 167 -0.15 10.69 -1.11
CA ALA A 167 -0.06 10.01 -2.39
C ALA A 167 0.06 10.96 -3.58
N THR A 168 -0.57 12.14 -3.49
CA THR A 168 -0.68 13.07 -4.62
C THR A 168 0.35 14.21 -4.59
N LEU A 169 0.75 14.66 -3.40
CA LEU A 169 1.65 15.81 -3.24
C LEU A 169 3.12 15.41 -3.02
N THR A 170 3.39 14.20 -2.50
CA THR A 170 4.74 13.73 -2.25
C THR A 170 5.25 12.86 -3.39
N GLY A 171 6.21 13.37 -4.17
CA GLY A 171 6.90 12.61 -5.22
C GLY A 171 8.04 11.72 -4.72
N ASN A 172 8.33 11.72 -3.41
CA ASN A 172 9.48 11.04 -2.81
C ASN A 172 9.03 9.84 -1.98
N THR A 173 9.41 8.62 -2.40
CA THR A 173 9.10 7.37 -1.72
C THR A 173 9.58 7.35 -0.26
N LEU A 174 10.73 7.93 0.05
CA LEU A 174 11.26 7.97 1.42
C LEU A 174 10.36 8.80 2.34
N GLU A 175 9.84 9.91 1.84
CA GLU A 175 8.92 10.76 2.60
C GLU A 175 7.56 10.09 2.77
N GLN A 176 7.02 9.47 1.71
CA GLN A 176 5.82 8.64 1.80
C GLN A 176 5.97 7.53 2.84
N GLN A 177 7.12 6.87 2.89
CA GLN A 177 7.39 5.82 3.87
C GLN A 177 7.45 6.39 5.29
N ARG A 178 8.11 7.52 5.50
CA ARG A 178 8.15 8.17 6.83
C ARG A 178 6.74 8.53 7.32
N LEU A 179 5.90 9.05 6.43
CA LEU A 179 4.52 9.39 6.76
C LEU A 179 3.66 8.13 7.01
N LEU A 180 3.91 7.02 6.25
CA LEU A 180 3.25 5.74 6.53
C LEU A 180 3.60 5.20 7.92
N GLU A 181 4.80 5.45 8.42
CA GLU A 181 5.28 5.00 9.73
C GLU A 181 4.74 5.85 10.90
N MET A 182 4.15 7.02 10.63
CA MET A 182 3.60 7.89 11.67
C MET A 182 2.33 7.32 12.29
N ASN A 183 2.13 7.59 13.57
CA ASN A 183 0.96 7.16 14.33
C ASN A 183 -0.09 8.27 14.51
N SER A 184 0.12 9.45 13.95
CA SER A 184 -0.80 10.58 13.93
C SER A 184 -1.00 11.10 12.52
N ALA A 185 -2.21 11.57 12.21
CA ALA A 185 -2.60 12.15 10.92
C ALA A 185 -2.65 13.69 10.95
N GLU A 186 -1.99 14.31 11.92
CA GLU A 186 -1.91 15.75 12.08
C GLU A 186 -0.81 16.38 11.25
#